data_7bc5e78b235bce074e812e35fb54c8b8
#
_entry.id   7bc5e78b235bce074e812e35fb54c8b8
#
_cell.length_a   1.000
_cell.length_b   1.000
_cell.length_c   1.000
_cell.angle_alpha   90.00
_cell.angle_beta   90.00
_cell.angle_gamma   90.00
#
_symmetry.space_group_name_H-M   'P 1'
#
loop_
_entity.id
_entity.type
_entity.pdbx_description
1 polymer ?
#
loop_
_entity_poly.entity_id
_entity_poly.type
_entity_poly.pdbx_seq_one_letter_code
_entity_poly.pdbx_strand_id
1 'polypeptide(L)'
;MKKYIIFAAAIITILTGCTMTEQINYTYPEHCMPPDTERSEMALQFAQPYAAAVIYKYYNRDKNQIQPYTLPQFTSKNVKEWEEIERPRILQQVKECFYGEMPPAPDFLDVELLTQVNDAFEGTAILKEFRIHCRMKNGKKFHFDTMLAVPKNTKTPPPVFIGLNFSGNHAYTKEPSVKISRGMEFSTMERKFSPLSKYKRGQFDNHTWNFREAIKRGYAVATACYWDVCPDYWTGIKISPFTLFYDEKDLRMDYEVSYHEAQVEKWTRPVGIIGAWAWGMSRILDALEKEPLVDAKRAAVIGHSRLGKTALFAGACDQRFKLVISNNSGNAGAKLTRRNIGETLPISYWFHRMWYCGKLAWYVDSPETLPFDQHMYLALIAPRALCVASATEDLHADPEGEFLSTFNAEYIWKLYGQKGLGADTMPTTPQTLGCEKLFYNLREGKHAVTAKDWECYYNVADKVFNMK
;
A
#
# COMPACT_ATOMS: atom_id res chain seq x y z
N MET A 1 21.25 33.05 15.51
CA MET A 1 20.48 33.29 14.29
C MET A 1 21.30 33.27 13.00
N LYS A 2 22.43 34.00 12.88
CA LYS A 2 23.22 33.99 11.60
C LYS A 2 23.82 32.63 11.17
N LYS A 3 24.19 31.73 12.07
CA LYS A 3 24.75 30.41 11.73
C LYS A 3 23.73 29.46 11.12
N TYR A 4 22.46 29.60 11.47
CA TYR A 4 21.40 28.71 10.96
C TYR A 4 20.90 29.09 9.56
N ILE A 5 20.98 30.37 9.21
CA ILE A 5 20.65 30.88 7.87
C ILE A 5 21.67 30.38 6.82
N ILE A 6 22.94 30.26 7.19
CA ILE A 6 24.00 29.77 6.28
C ILE A 6 23.85 28.28 6.01
N PHE A 7 23.38 27.48 6.98
CA PHE A 7 23.16 26.05 6.77
C PHE A 7 21.91 25.76 5.89
N ALA A 8 20.86 26.54 6.07
CA ALA A 8 19.68 26.47 5.19
C ALA A 8 20.02 26.90 3.76
N ALA A 9 20.85 27.95 3.58
CA ALA A 9 21.32 28.38 2.27
C ALA A 9 22.24 27.33 1.59
N ALA A 10 23.09 26.63 2.33
CA ALA A 10 23.96 25.59 1.78
C ALA A 10 23.17 24.36 1.30
N ILE A 11 22.12 23.96 2.04
CA ILE A 11 21.22 22.88 1.60
C ILE A 11 20.39 23.32 0.39
N ILE A 12 19.96 24.57 0.34
CA ILE A 12 19.26 25.16 -0.81
C ILE A 12 20.19 25.19 -2.04
N THR A 13 21.48 25.50 -1.87
CA THR A 13 22.43 25.55 -3.00
C THR A 13 22.75 24.16 -3.56
N ILE A 14 22.77 23.11 -2.74
CA ILE A 14 22.93 21.71 -3.21
C ILE A 14 21.67 21.22 -3.93
N LEU A 15 20.49 21.75 -3.56
CA LEU A 15 19.21 21.39 -4.18
C LEU A 15 18.84 22.27 -5.40
N THR A 16 19.45 23.46 -5.56
CA THR A 16 19.18 24.41 -6.66
C THR A 16 20.19 24.38 -7.79
N GLY A 17 21.19 23.48 -7.75
CA GLY A 17 22.20 23.33 -8.79
C GLY A 17 21.68 22.74 -10.13
N CYS A 18 20.38 22.53 -10.28
CA CYS A 18 19.75 22.20 -11.55
C CYS A 18 19.03 23.42 -12.08
N THR A 19 19.58 24.06 -13.07
CA THR A 19 18.94 25.18 -13.81
C THR A 19 17.61 24.69 -14.41
N MET A 20 16.53 25.40 -14.14
CA MET A 20 15.14 25.11 -14.55
C MET A 20 14.89 25.33 -16.06
N THR A 21 15.73 24.80 -16.95
CA THR A 21 15.58 25.01 -18.39
C THR A 21 15.55 23.72 -19.22
N GLU A 22 15.55 22.54 -18.62
CA GLU A 22 15.22 21.33 -19.39
C GLU A 22 13.71 21.15 -19.41
N GLN A 23 13.07 21.54 -20.51
CA GLN A 23 11.69 21.16 -20.84
C GLN A 23 11.63 19.63 -20.86
N ILE A 24 10.87 19.10 -19.90
CA ILE A 24 10.59 17.67 -19.85
C ILE A 24 9.60 17.36 -20.96
N ASN A 25 10.11 17.02 -22.15
CA ASN A 25 9.30 16.49 -23.25
C ASN A 25 8.91 15.04 -22.93
N TYR A 26 7.85 14.85 -22.16
CA TYR A 26 7.26 13.54 -21.92
C TYR A 26 6.02 13.34 -22.77
N THR A 27 6.03 12.31 -23.58
CA THR A 27 4.83 11.74 -24.18
C THR A 27 4.26 10.70 -23.21
N TYR A 28 3.29 11.09 -22.41
CA TYR A 28 2.49 10.14 -21.64
C TYR A 28 1.63 9.28 -22.56
N PRO A 29 1.36 8.02 -22.22
CA PRO A 29 0.26 7.30 -22.85
C PRO A 29 -1.05 8.07 -22.64
N GLU A 30 -1.91 8.18 -23.64
CA GLU A 30 -3.14 9.02 -23.63
C GLU A 30 -4.03 8.79 -22.39
N HIS A 31 -4.06 7.56 -21.86
CA HIS A 31 -4.87 7.22 -20.68
C HIS A 31 -4.19 7.49 -19.32
N CYS A 32 -2.90 7.82 -19.31
CA CYS A 32 -2.11 8.11 -18.10
C CYS A 32 -1.67 9.57 -18.02
N MET A 33 -2.07 10.40 -18.98
CA MET A 33 -1.69 11.82 -19.00
C MET A 33 -2.43 12.59 -17.94
N PRO A 34 -1.73 13.37 -17.09
CA PRO A 34 -2.40 14.43 -16.37
C PRO A 34 -2.95 15.43 -17.40
N PRO A 35 -4.19 15.88 -17.26
CA PRO A 35 -4.84 16.75 -18.25
C PRO A 35 -4.19 18.12 -18.41
N ASP A 36 -3.11 18.42 -17.68
CA ASP A 36 -2.54 19.76 -17.65
C ASP A 36 -1.06 19.75 -17.20
N THR A 37 -0.13 19.94 -18.14
CA THR A 37 1.30 19.97 -17.87
C THR A 37 1.76 21.20 -17.08
N GLU A 38 1.09 22.35 -17.20
CA GLU A 38 1.43 23.58 -16.48
C GLU A 38 1.20 23.44 -14.96
N ARG A 39 0.19 22.67 -14.55
CA ARG A 39 -0.11 22.44 -13.13
C ARG A 39 0.88 21.52 -12.44
N SER A 40 1.49 20.61 -13.19
CA SER A 40 2.53 19.73 -12.65
C SER A 40 3.83 20.48 -12.32
N GLU A 41 4.18 21.50 -13.09
CA GLU A 41 5.34 22.37 -12.80
C GLU A 41 5.10 23.23 -11.56
N MET A 42 3.90 23.77 -11.38
CA MET A 42 3.54 24.51 -10.16
C MET A 42 3.60 23.62 -8.91
N ALA A 43 3.07 22.42 -8.95
CA ALA A 43 3.11 21.48 -7.81
C ALA A 43 4.55 21.11 -7.43
N LEU A 44 5.45 20.94 -8.41
CA LEU A 44 6.87 20.71 -8.19
C LEU A 44 7.59 21.94 -7.59
N GLN A 45 7.20 23.15 -7.96
CA GLN A 45 7.76 24.38 -7.41
C GLN A 45 7.37 24.62 -5.94
N PHE A 46 6.13 24.30 -5.56
CA PHE A 46 5.64 24.49 -4.19
C PHE A 46 6.12 23.40 -3.22
N ALA A 47 6.42 22.21 -3.67
CA ALA A 47 6.85 21.12 -2.78
C ALA A 47 8.28 21.30 -2.23
N GLN A 48 9.14 22.05 -2.87
CA GLN A 48 10.58 22.08 -2.59
C GLN A 48 11.02 22.78 -1.30
N PRO A 49 10.65 24.03 -1.04
CA PRO A 49 11.07 24.72 0.18
C PRO A 49 10.43 24.09 1.43
N TYR A 50 9.21 23.58 1.26
CA TYR A 50 8.45 22.94 2.33
C TYR A 50 9.04 21.58 2.73
N ALA A 51 9.45 20.75 1.78
CA ALA A 51 9.97 19.42 2.05
C ALA A 51 11.21 19.44 2.96
N ALA A 52 12.16 20.33 2.69
CA ALA A 52 13.36 20.49 3.53
C ALA A 52 13.01 20.97 4.95
N ALA A 53 12.08 21.93 5.08
CA ALA A 53 11.63 22.46 6.37
C ALA A 53 10.86 21.39 7.17
N VAL A 54 10.02 20.58 6.51
CA VAL A 54 9.27 19.48 7.11
C VAL A 54 10.22 18.39 7.60
N ILE A 55 11.20 17.97 6.78
CA ILE A 55 12.21 17.00 7.22
C ILE A 55 12.96 17.52 8.44
N TYR A 56 13.45 18.75 8.38
CA TYR A 56 14.22 19.33 9.48
C TYR A 56 13.41 19.40 10.78
N LYS A 57 12.13 19.74 10.69
CA LYS A 57 11.25 19.91 11.86
C LYS A 57 10.75 18.57 12.45
N TYR A 58 10.47 17.58 11.61
CA TYR A 58 9.71 16.40 12.03
C TYR A 58 10.46 15.06 11.89
N TYR A 59 11.63 15.03 11.25
CA TYR A 59 12.39 13.79 11.07
C TYR A 59 13.29 13.53 12.27
N ASN A 60 12.96 12.49 13.01
CA ASN A 60 13.71 12.04 14.18
C ASN A 60 14.19 10.60 13.96
N ARG A 61 15.46 10.32 14.25
CA ARG A 61 16.05 8.97 14.27
C ARG A 61 16.57 8.57 15.64
N ASP A 62 16.58 9.49 16.59
CA ASP A 62 17.07 9.24 17.94
C ASP A 62 15.93 8.74 18.82
N LYS A 63 16.00 7.46 19.22
CA LYS A 63 15.02 6.83 20.10
C LYS A 63 14.90 7.53 21.46
N ASN A 64 15.97 8.20 21.92
CA ASN A 64 15.94 8.93 23.19
C ASN A 64 15.13 10.24 23.12
N GLN A 65 14.79 10.69 21.92
CA GLN A 65 13.98 11.87 21.67
C GLN A 65 12.51 11.56 21.37
N ILE A 66 12.09 10.29 21.52
CA ILE A 66 10.68 9.91 21.38
C ILE A 66 9.91 10.59 22.50
N GLN A 67 8.96 11.45 22.11
CA GLN A 67 8.10 12.12 23.07
C GLN A 67 7.12 11.12 23.70
N PRO A 68 6.77 11.29 25.00
CA PRO A 68 5.74 10.48 25.64
C PRO A 68 4.43 10.56 24.84
N TYR A 69 3.77 9.44 24.67
CA TYR A 69 2.47 9.37 24.00
C TYR A 69 1.55 8.38 24.71
N THR A 70 0.24 8.59 24.55
CA THR A 70 -0.79 7.69 25.07
C THR A 70 -1.58 7.10 23.92
N LEU A 71 -1.73 5.80 23.88
CA LEU A 71 -2.54 5.13 22.87
C LEU A 71 -4.02 5.16 23.26
N PRO A 72 -4.93 5.40 22.31
CA PRO A 72 -6.37 5.19 22.55
C PRO A 72 -6.61 3.72 22.89
N GLN A 73 -7.56 3.47 23.77
CA GLN A 73 -7.82 2.13 24.27
C GLN A 73 -9.03 1.51 23.58
N PHE A 74 -9.00 0.18 23.40
CA PHE A 74 -10.19 -0.55 23.00
C PHE A 74 -11.25 -0.50 24.10
N THR A 75 -12.51 -0.35 23.71
CA THR A 75 -13.66 -0.29 24.63
C THR A 75 -14.40 -1.62 24.71
N SER A 76 -14.34 -2.46 23.68
CA SER A 76 -15.00 -3.76 23.61
C SER A 76 -14.43 -4.74 24.62
N LYS A 77 -15.31 -5.42 25.36
CA LYS A 77 -14.96 -6.46 26.35
C LYS A 77 -15.20 -7.88 25.83
N ASN A 78 -15.87 -8.02 24.70
CA ASN A 78 -16.21 -9.29 24.08
C ASN A 78 -16.35 -9.14 22.55
N VAL A 79 -16.43 -10.28 21.85
CA VAL A 79 -16.51 -10.33 20.38
C VAL A 79 -17.73 -9.60 19.85
N LYS A 80 -18.88 -9.69 20.53
CA LYS A 80 -20.12 -9.06 20.07
C LYS A 80 -19.99 -7.52 20.05
N GLU A 81 -19.49 -6.93 21.15
CA GLU A 81 -19.25 -5.48 21.23
C GLU A 81 -18.24 -5.04 20.16
N TRP A 82 -17.20 -5.86 19.92
CA TRP A 82 -16.23 -5.59 18.87
C TRP A 82 -16.87 -5.57 17.49
N GLU A 83 -17.56 -6.64 17.09
CA GLU A 83 -18.11 -6.79 15.73
C GLU A 83 -19.25 -5.80 15.45
N GLU A 84 -20.13 -5.55 16.42
CA GLU A 84 -21.34 -4.76 16.20
C GLU A 84 -21.12 -3.25 16.42
N ILE A 85 -20.15 -2.85 17.26
CA ILE A 85 -20.00 -1.46 17.68
C ILE A 85 -18.61 -0.90 17.35
N GLU A 86 -17.56 -1.49 17.90
CA GLU A 86 -16.24 -0.84 17.87
C GLU A 86 -15.53 -1.01 16.53
N ARG A 87 -15.55 -2.20 15.94
CA ARG A 87 -14.97 -2.47 14.64
C ARG A 87 -15.56 -1.57 13.52
N PRO A 88 -16.89 -1.44 13.35
CA PRO A 88 -17.46 -0.52 12.38
C PRO A 88 -17.08 0.94 12.63
N ARG A 89 -17.05 1.37 13.90
CA ARG A 89 -16.65 2.72 14.30
C ARG A 89 -15.20 3.01 13.90
N ILE A 90 -14.27 2.11 14.24
CA ILE A 90 -12.85 2.29 13.92
C ILE A 90 -12.66 2.27 12.39
N LEU A 91 -13.30 1.35 11.66
CA LEU A 91 -13.22 1.31 10.20
C LEU A 91 -13.69 2.63 9.58
N GLN A 92 -14.80 3.18 10.07
CA GLN A 92 -15.30 4.47 9.61
C GLN A 92 -14.31 5.60 9.90
N GLN A 93 -13.72 5.63 11.10
CA GLN A 93 -12.70 6.61 11.46
C GLN A 93 -11.44 6.51 10.58
N VAL A 94 -10.97 5.30 10.27
CA VAL A 94 -9.83 5.08 9.34
C VAL A 94 -10.15 5.60 7.95
N LYS A 95 -11.35 5.33 7.45
CA LYS A 95 -11.82 5.87 6.17
C LYS A 95 -11.88 7.40 6.19
N GLU A 96 -12.55 7.96 7.16
CA GLU A 96 -12.74 9.42 7.24
C GLU A 96 -11.45 10.20 7.46
N CYS A 97 -10.52 9.68 8.27
CA CYS A 97 -9.37 10.43 8.74
C CYS A 97 -8.09 10.12 7.97
N PHE A 98 -7.97 8.94 7.30
CA PHE A 98 -6.75 8.54 6.62
C PHE A 98 -6.91 8.37 5.12
N TYR A 99 -7.63 7.31 4.68
CA TYR A 99 -7.56 6.88 3.27
C TYR A 99 -8.76 7.29 2.43
N GLY A 100 -9.83 7.75 3.07
CA GLY A 100 -11.10 7.99 2.42
C GLY A 100 -11.92 6.71 2.24
N GLU A 101 -13.04 6.85 1.59
CA GLU A 101 -13.91 5.73 1.28
C GLU A 101 -13.26 4.81 0.23
N MET A 102 -13.32 3.51 0.47
CA MET A 102 -13.12 2.51 -0.58
C MET A 102 -14.47 2.26 -1.25
N PRO A 103 -14.66 2.65 -2.53
CA PRO A 103 -15.94 2.49 -3.20
C PRO A 103 -16.39 1.02 -3.26
N PRO A 104 -17.69 0.76 -3.46
CA PRO A 104 -18.19 -0.60 -3.66
C PRO A 104 -17.64 -1.21 -4.96
N ALA A 105 -17.98 -2.48 -5.21
CA ALA A 105 -17.75 -3.08 -6.52
C ALA A 105 -18.51 -2.30 -7.61
N PRO A 106 -18.01 -2.31 -8.86
CA PRO A 106 -18.74 -1.73 -9.99
C PRO A 106 -20.03 -2.51 -10.26
N ASP A 107 -21.00 -1.89 -10.95
CA ASP A 107 -22.24 -2.61 -11.33
C ASP A 107 -21.96 -3.86 -12.17
N PHE A 108 -20.94 -3.80 -13.01
CA PHE A 108 -20.53 -4.92 -13.88
C PHE A 108 -19.01 -5.07 -13.86
N LEU A 109 -18.55 -6.31 -13.68
CA LEU A 109 -17.14 -6.68 -13.79
C LEU A 109 -17.03 -7.85 -14.76
N ASP A 110 -16.34 -7.62 -15.88
CA ASP A 110 -16.04 -8.61 -16.89
C ASP A 110 -14.51 -8.83 -16.98
N VAL A 111 -14.12 -10.02 -17.39
CA VAL A 111 -12.72 -10.42 -17.54
C VAL A 111 -12.46 -10.79 -18.99
N GLU A 112 -11.52 -10.08 -19.63
CA GLU A 112 -11.03 -10.36 -20.98
C GLU A 112 -9.68 -11.06 -20.89
N LEU A 113 -9.57 -12.28 -21.38
CA LEU A 113 -8.28 -12.95 -21.49
C LEU A 113 -7.43 -12.29 -22.60
N LEU A 114 -6.30 -11.71 -22.23
CA LEU A 114 -5.37 -11.08 -23.17
C LEU A 114 -4.35 -12.08 -23.72
N THR A 115 -3.81 -12.93 -22.84
CA THR A 115 -2.89 -14.01 -23.22
C THR A 115 -2.91 -15.15 -22.20
N GLN A 116 -2.57 -16.35 -22.68
CA GLN A 116 -2.33 -17.51 -21.82
C GLN A 116 -1.11 -18.27 -22.34
N VAL A 117 -0.20 -18.59 -21.43
CA VAL A 117 0.98 -19.42 -21.69
C VAL A 117 0.92 -20.62 -20.78
N ASN A 118 0.77 -21.82 -21.37
CA ASN A 118 0.57 -23.05 -20.60
C ASN A 118 1.86 -23.61 -20.00
N ASP A 119 3.01 -23.23 -20.51
CA ASP A 119 4.33 -23.74 -20.11
C ASP A 119 5.26 -22.62 -19.61
N ALA A 120 4.67 -21.62 -18.94
CA ALA A 120 5.43 -20.53 -18.31
C ALA A 120 6.31 -21.05 -17.15
N PHE A 121 7.31 -20.26 -16.78
CA PHE A 121 8.27 -20.55 -15.71
C PHE A 121 8.89 -21.95 -15.88
N GLU A 122 9.49 -22.18 -17.06
CA GLU A 122 10.11 -23.47 -17.48
C GLU A 122 9.13 -24.65 -17.38
N GLY A 123 7.89 -24.47 -17.79
CA GLY A 123 6.88 -25.50 -17.86
C GLY A 123 6.17 -25.81 -16.53
N THR A 124 6.47 -25.09 -15.44
CA THR A 124 5.93 -25.36 -14.10
C THR A 124 4.60 -24.69 -13.81
N ALA A 125 4.23 -23.67 -14.60
CA ALA A 125 3.01 -22.89 -14.37
C ALA A 125 2.23 -22.58 -15.65
N ILE A 126 0.94 -22.28 -15.45
CA ILE A 126 0.12 -21.57 -16.43
C ILE A 126 0.19 -20.09 -16.08
N LEU A 127 0.56 -19.25 -17.05
CA LEU A 127 0.51 -17.80 -16.93
C LEU A 127 -0.66 -17.28 -17.74
N LYS A 128 -1.47 -16.43 -17.12
CA LYS A 128 -2.52 -15.66 -17.79
C LYS A 128 -2.27 -14.16 -17.59
N GLU A 129 -2.52 -13.38 -18.60
CA GLU A 129 -2.77 -11.94 -18.43
C GLU A 129 -4.17 -11.65 -18.90
N PHE A 130 -4.93 -10.96 -18.09
CA PHE A 130 -6.31 -10.61 -18.37
C PHE A 130 -6.60 -9.17 -17.99
N ARG A 131 -7.54 -8.56 -18.69
CA ARG A 131 -8.07 -7.23 -18.40
C ARG A 131 -9.33 -7.33 -17.59
N ILE A 132 -9.36 -6.63 -16.46
CA ILE A 132 -10.55 -6.46 -15.64
C ILE A 132 -11.26 -5.20 -16.13
N HIS A 133 -12.45 -5.36 -16.70
CA HIS A 133 -13.33 -4.28 -17.13
C HIS A 133 -14.36 -3.99 -16.04
N CYS A 134 -14.36 -2.77 -15.56
CA CYS A 134 -15.31 -2.25 -14.57
C CYS A 134 -16.26 -1.27 -15.25
N ARG A 135 -17.56 -1.49 -15.16
CA ARG A 135 -18.57 -0.65 -15.81
C ARG A 135 -19.69 -0.29 -14.84
N MET A 136 -20.16 0.93 -14.95
CA MET A 136 -21.31 1.43 -14.21
C MET A 136 -22.56 1.49 -15.12
N LYS A 137 -23.75 1.39 -14.54
CA LYS A 137 -25.03 1.56 -15.26
C LYS A 137 -25.17 2.93 -15.96
N ASN A 138 -24.48 3.96 -15.43
CA ASN A 138 -24.43 5.29 -16.03
C ASN A 138 -23.47 5.41 -17.22
N GLY A 139 -22.84 4.31 -17.66
CA GLY A 139 -21.92 4.24 -18.79
C GLY A 139 -20.45 4.56 -18.48
N LYS A 140 -20.10 4.99 -17.26
CA LYS A 140 -18.70 5.18 -16.85
C LYS A 140 -17.97 3.84 -16.88
N LYS A 141 -16.68 3.86 -17.31
CA LYS A 141 -15.85 2.66 -17.51
C LYS A 141 -14.44 2.87 -16.95
N PHE A 142 -13.87 1.79 -16.44
CA PHE A 142 -12.46 1.72 -16.04
C PHE A 142 -11.94 0.32 -16.31
N HIS A 143 -10.63 0.17 -16.57
CA HIS A 143 -10.02 -1.15 -16.72
C HIS A 143 -8.54 -1.12 -16.32
N PHE A 144 -8.01 -2.27 -15.95
CA PHE A 144 -6.59 -2.50 -15.72
C PHE A 144 -6.22 -3.96 -15.98
N ASP A 145 -4.94 -4.21 -16.25
CA ASP A 145 -4.44 -5.53 -16.64
C ASP A 145 -3.81 -6.24 -15.44
N THR A 146 -4.15 -7.52 -15.27
CA THR A 146 -3.70 -8.36 -14.16
C THR A 146 -3.01 -9.61 -14.71
N MET A 147 -1.85 -9.94 -14.14
CA MET A 147 -1.12 -11.17 -14.43
C MET A 147 -1.36 -12.18 -13.33
N LEU A 148 -1.67 -13.43 -13.71
CA LEU A 148 -1.90 -14.56 -12.83
C LEU A 148 -0.97 -15.71 -13.23
N ALA A 149 -0.17 -16.18 -12.28
CA ALA A 149 0.61 -17.42 -12.42
C ALA A 149 0.03 -18.50 -11.52
N VAL A 150 -0.26 -19.68 -12.11
CA VAL A 150 -0.87 -20.81 -11.42
C VAL A 150 0.02 -22.05 -11.57
N PRO A 151 0.43 -22.73 -10.48
CA PRO A 151 1.18 -23.97 -10.55
C PRO A 151 0.40 -25.06 -11.28
N LYS A 152 1.04 -25.81 -12.18
CA LYS A 152 0.40 -26.88 -12.97
C LYS A 152 0.15 -28.14 -12.15
N ASN A 153 1.03 -28.47 -11.22
CA ASN A 153 1.04 -29.74 -10.52
C ASN A 153 0.36 -29.66 -9.15
N THR A 154 -0.86 -29.09 -9.10
CA THR A 154 -1.67 -29.08 -7.89
C THR A 154 -2.88 -30.00 -8.05
N LYS A 155 -3.19 -30.78 -6.99
CA LYS A 155 -4.34 -31.71 -6.98
C LYS A 155 -5.68 -30.97 -6.91
N THR A 156 -5.68 -29.78 -6.36
CA THR A 156 -6.85 -28.89 -6.19
C THR A 156 -6.44 -27.48 -6.53
N PRO A 157 -7.38 -26.59 -6.88
CA PRO A 157 -7.07 -25.18 -7.07
C PRO A 157 -6.26 -24.62 -5.90
N PRO A 158 -5.08 -24.00 -6.15
CA PRO A 158 -4.21 -23.50 -5.10
C PRO A 158 -4.75 -22.21 -4.46
N PRO A 159 -4.36 -21.91 -3.20
CA PRO A 159 -4.54 -20.59 -2.64
C PRO A 159 -3.72 -19.56 -3.41
N VAL A 160 -4.07 -18.27 -3.29
CA VAL A 160 -3.49 -17.21 -4.10
C VAL A 160 -2.99 -16.05 -3.26
N PHE A 161 -1.78 -15.55 -3.58
CA PHE A 161 -1.29 -14.27 -3.15
C PHE A 161 -1.72 -13.19 -4.15
N ILE A 162 -2.33 -12.12 -3.65
CA ILE A 162 -2.80 -10.97 -4.44
C ILE A 162 -2.07 -9.73 -3.96
N GLY A 163 -1.51 -8.96 -4.89
CA GLY A 163 -0.93 -7.66 -4.57
C GLY A 163 -0.56 -6.88 -5.84
N LEU A 164 -0.24 -5.62 -5.67
CA LEU A 164 0.20 -4.77 -6.77
C LEU A 164 1.73 -4.78 -6.89
N ASN A 165 2.23 -4.52 -8.08
CA ASN A 165 3.66 -4.41 -8.35
C ASN A 165 4.04 -3.00 -8.82
N PHE A 166 5.30 -2.62 -8.61
CA PHE A 166 5.82 -1.29 -8.93
C PHE A 166 6.32 -1.14 -10.37
N SER A 167 6.63 -2.24 -11.06
CA SER A 167 7.47 -2.18 -12.26
C SER A 167 6.76 -2.61 -13.54
N GLY A 168 5.45 -2.90 -13.44
CA GLY A 168 4.66 -3.44 -14.54
C GLY A 168 4.78 -4.96 -14.67
N ASN A 169 3.72 -5.62 -15.11
CA ASN A 169 3.62 -7.08 -15.16
C ASN A 169 4.76 -7.72 -15.97
N HIS A 170 5.16 -7.10 -17.08
CA HIS A 170 6.24 -7.58 -17.95
C HIS A 170 7.59 -7.69 -17.25
N ALA A 171 7.84 -6.88 -16.22
CA ALA A 171 9.11 -6.88 -15.52
C ALA A 171 9.30 -8.12 -14.62
N TYR A 172 8.23 -8.86 -14.35
CA TYR A 172 8.21 -10.03 -13.48
C TYR A 172 8.13 -11.38 -14.23
N THR A 173 8.10 -11.36 -15.56
CA THR A 173 8.08 -12.56 -16.39
C THR A 173 8.85 -12.37 -17.69
N LYS A 174 9.45 -13.45 -18.20
CA LYS A 174 10.12 -13.46 -19.50
C LYS A 174 9.16 -13.67 -20.68
N GLU A 175 7.90 -13.96 -20.40
CA GLU A 175 6.91 -14.30 -21.43
C GLU A 175 6.66 -13.12 -22.38
N PRO A 176 6.92 -13.26 -23.69
CA PRO A 176 6.85 -12.15 -24.64
C PRO A 176 5.42 -11.64 -24.88
N SER A 177 4.41 -12.48 -24.63
CA SER A 177 3.01 -12.14 -24.84
C SER A 177 2.40 -11.25 -23.74
N VAL A 178 3.01 -11.18 -22.54
CA VAL A 178 2.58 -10.25 -21.49
C VAL A 178 2.86 -8.83 -21.94
N LYS A 179 1.89 -7.94 -21.82
CA LYS A 179 2.01 -6.56 -22.31
C LYS A 179 3.05 -5.77 -21.51
N ILE A 180 3.80 -4.93 -22.22
CA ILE A 180 4.66 -3.95 -21.56
C ILE A 180 3.76 -2.88 -20.94
N SER A 181 3.94 -2.62 -19.63
CA SER A 181 3.20 -1.58 -18.94
C SER A 181 3.47 -0.22 -19.59
N ARG A 182 2.42 0.56 -19.75
CA ARG A 182 2.47 1.96 -20.18
C ARG A 182 2.56 2.93 -19.00
N GLY A 183 2.57 2.40 -17.77
CA GLY A 183 2.70 3.18 -16.56
C GLY A 183 4.03 3.92 -16.48
N MET A 184 4.07 4.82 -15.52
CA MET A 184 5.23 5.64 -15.20
C MET A 184 5.67 5.38 -13.76
N GLU A 185 6.83 5.81 -13.38
CA GLU A 185 7.23 6.00 -12.00
C GLU A 185 7.75 7.41 -11.81
N PHE A 186 7.53 7.97 -10.63
CA PHE A 186 8.09 9.26 -10.27
C PHE A 186 9.23 9.09 -9.27
N SER A 187 10.43 9.49 -9.67
CA SER A 187 11.59 9.55 -8.77
C SER A 187 11.57 10.86 -7.99
N THR A 188 11.31 10.79 -6.70
CA THR A 188 11.39 11.95 -5.81
C THR A 188 12.81 12.52 -5.70
N MET A 189 13.84 11.67 -5.83
CA MET A 189 15.26 12.08 -5.80
C MET A 189 15.68 12.79 -7.08
N GLU A 190 15.33 12.23 -8.24
CA GLU A 190 15.67 12.80 -9.55
C GLU A 190 14.64 13.79 -10.06
N ARG A 191 13.46 13.87 -9.39
CA ARG A 191 12.33 14.74 -9.74
C ARG A 191 11.89 14.60 -11.19
N LYS A 192 11.86 13.37 -11.67
CA LYS A 192 11.45 13.07 -13.02
C LYS A 192 10.58 11.85 -13.08
N PHE A 193 9.76 11.82 -14.09
CA PHE A 193 9.04 10.64 -14.50
C PHE A 193 9.93 9.76 -15.39
N SER A 194 9.78 8.47 -15.23
CA SER A 194 10.41 7.48 -16.10
C SER A 194 9.37 6.44 -16.50
N PRO A 195 9.29 6.05 -17.79
CA PRO A 195 8.34 5.03 -18.21
C PRO A 195 8.73 3.67 -17.62
N LEU A 196 7.75 2.89 -17.17
CA LEU A 196 7.99 1.53 -16.68
C LEU A 196 8.48 0.58 -17.79
N SER A 197 8.25 0.94 -19.05
CA SER A 197 8.81 0.23 -20.22
C SER A 197 10.34 0.22 -20.28
N LYS A 198 11.03 1.04 -19.45
CA LYS A 198 12.50 0.98 -19.29
C LYS A 198 12.98 -0.34 -18.68
N TYR A 199 12.12 -1.00 -17.88
CA TYR A 199 12.44 -2.28 -17.28
C TYR A 199 12.41 -3.38 -18.33
N LYS A 200 13.44 -4.24 -18.30
CA LYS A 200 13.49 -5.38 -19.19
C LYS A 200 12.50 -6.46 -18.74
N ARG A 201 11.99 -7.21 -19.69
CA ARG A 201 11.16 -8.38 -19.43
C ARG A 201 11.87 -9.35 -18.49
N GLY A 202 11.18 -9.77 -17.42
CA GLY A 202 11.73 -10.65 -16.40
C GLY A 202 12.89 -10.07 -15.58
N GLN A 203 13.10 -8.75 -15.60
CA GLN A 203 14.16 -8.11 -14.83
C GLN A 203 14.05 -8.38 -13.30
N PHE A 204 12.83 -8.54 -12.81
CA PHE A 204 12.51 -8.78 -11.41
C PHE A 204 11.91 -10.17 -11.15
N ASP A 205 12.16 -11.13 -12.03
CA ASP A 205 11.59 -12.48 -12.01
C ASP A 205 11.76 -13.23 -10.67
N ASN A 206 12.77 -12.89 -9.87
CA ASN A 206 13.00 -13.46 -8.52
C ASN A 206 13.28 -12.40 -7.47
N HIS A 207 12.72 -11.22 -7.60
CA HIS A 207 13.00 -10.10 -6.70
C HIS A 207 11.83 -9.86 -5.73
N THR A 208 11.11 -8.75 -5.85
CA THR A 208 10.01 -8.35 -4.95
C THR A 208 8.86 -9.37 -4.97
N TRP A 209 8.56 -9.94 -6.14
CA TRP A 209 7.61 -11.03 -6.32
C TRP A 209 8.38 -12.32 -6.65
N ASN A 210 8.36 -13.29 -5.73
CA ASN A 210 9.04 -14.55 -5.92
C ASN A 210 8.08 -15.59 -6.54
N PHE A 211 7.70 -15.39 -7.81
CA PHE A 211 6.77 -16.25 -8.52
C PHE A 211 7.21 -17.72 -8.54
N ARG A 212 8.51 -17.97 -8.82
CA ARG A 212 9.04 -19.33 -8.95
C ARG A 212 8.92 -20.13 -7.66
N GLU A 213 9.26 -19.52 -6.52
CA GLU A 213 9.15 -20.21 -5.24
C GLU A 213 7.67 -20.38 -4.82
N ALA A 214 6.81 -19.38 -5.11
CA ALA A 214 5.37 -19.52 -4.88
C ALA A 214 4.79 -20.71 -5.66
N ILE A 215 5.09 -20.79 -6.96
CA ILE A 215 4.66 -21.90 -7.84
C ILE A 215 5.15 -23.25 -7.30
N LYS A 216 6.44 -23.34 -6.93
CA LYS A 216 7.04 -24.55 -6.37
C LYS A 216 6.34 -25.01 -5.09
N ARG A 217 5.94 -24.05 -4.24
CA ARG A 217 5.20 -24.33 -2.99
C ARG A 217 3.71 -24.54 -3.18
N GLY A 218 3.22 -24.50 -4.41
CA GLY A 218 1.81 -24.76 -4.74
C GLY A 218 0.89 -23.56 -4.51
N TYR A 219 1.41 -22.33 -4.59
CA TYR A 219 0.65 -21.10 -4.51
C TYR A 219 0.51 -20.45 -5.88
N ALA A 220 -0.70 -19.98 -6.18
CA ALA A 220 -0.90 -19.03 -7.27
C ALA A 220 -0.51 -17.60 -6.83
N VAL A 221 -0.16 -16.77 -7.80
CA VAL A 221 0.17 -15.35 -7.57
C VAL A 221 -0.55 -14.49 -8.61
N ALA A 222 -1.30 -13.51 -8.16
CA ALA A 222 -1.97 -12.52 -9.00
C ALA A 222 -1.43 -11.12 -8.70
N THR A 223 -1.03 -10.38 -9.75
CA THR A 223 -0.51 -9.03 -9.59
C THR A 223 -0.93 -8.12 -10.74
N ALA A 224 -1.10 -6.85 -10.44
CA ALA A 224 -1.30 -5.78 -11.41
C ALA A 224 -0.32 -4.63 -11.15
N CYS A 225 0.01 -3.85 -12.15
CA CYS A 225 0.80 -2.64 -11.95
C CYS A 225 -0.01 -1.62 -11.13
N TYR A 226 0.57 -1.12 -10.04
CA TYR A 226 -0.09 -0.14 -9.17
C TYR A 226 -0.47 1.14 -9.93
N TRP A 227 0.41 1.56 -10.86
CA TRP A 227 0.20 2.73 -11.70
C TRP A 227 -0.99 2.58 -12.66
N ASP A 228 -1.22 1.38 -13.19
CA ASP A 228 -2.31 1.11 -14.11
C ASP A 228 -3.67 1.13 -13.39
N VAL A 229 -3.67 0.88 -12.07
CA VAL A 229 -4.86 1.06 -11.21
C VAL A 229 -5.07 2.53 -10.86
N CYS A 230 -4.03 3.20 -10.39
CA CYS A 230 -4.05 4.62 -10.10
C CYS A 230 -2.62 5.15 -10.14
N PRO A 231 -2.31 6.10 -11.03
CA PRO A 231 -0.99 6.73 -11.05
C PRO A 231 -0.62 7.34 -9.71
N ASP A 232 0.60 7.04 -9.24
CA ASP A 232 1.15 7.55 -7.99
C ASP A 232 1.65 8.99 -8.17
N TYR A 233 0.72 9.85 -8.48
CA TYR A 233 0.97 11.25 -8.79
C TYR A 233 -0.25 12.12 -8.46
N TRP A 234 -0.05 13.42 -8.35
CA TRP A 234 -1.06 14.41 -7.92
C TRP A 234 -2.39 14.32 -8.68
N THR A 235 -2.33 14.17 -9.99
CA THR A 235 -3.54 14.09 -10.84
C THR A 235 -4.02 12.67 -11.07
N GLY A 236 -3.28 11.66 -10.56
CA GLY A 236 -3.61 10.24 -10.77
C GLY A 236 -5.01 9.87 -10.33
N ILE A 237 -5.50 10.53 -9.28
CA ILE A 237 -6.85 10.30 -8.77
C ILE A 237 -7.95 10.61 -9.80
N LYS A 238 -7.71 11.59 -10.70
CA LYS A 238 -8.65 11.99 -11.76
C LYS A 238 -8.77 11.00 -12.93
N ILE A 239 -7.85 10.04 -13.01
CA ILE A 239 -7.85 8.96 -14.01
C ILE A 239 -7.85 7.57 -13.36
N SER A 240 -8.25 7.50 -12.11
CA SER A 240 -8.35 6.30 -11.27
C SER A 240 -9.75 5.68 -11.31
N PRO A 241 -9.97 4.51 -10.69
CA PRO A 241 -11.29 3.93 -10.57
C PRO A 241 -12.31 4.81 -9.83
N PHE A 242 -11.87 5.83 -9.09
CA PHE A 242 -12.79 6.78 -8.45
C PHE A 242 -13.68 7.55 -9.44
N THR A 243 -13.23 7.72 -10.69
CA THR A 243 -14.03 8.35 -11.75
C THR A 243 -15.33 7.59 -12.06
N LEU A 244 -15.42 6.32 -11.67
CA LEU A 244 -16.66 5.54 -11.76
C LEU A 244 -17.73 6.06 -10.79
N PHE A 245 -17.33 6.57 -9.62
CA PHE A 245 -18.20 6.82 -8.46
C PHE A 245 -18.35 8.31 -8.13
N TYR A 246 -17.35 9.11 -8.47
CA TYR A 246 -17.27 10.53 -8.10
C TYR A 246 -17.25 11.42 -9.32
N ASP A 247 -17.66 12.65 -9.16
CA ASP A 247 -17.51 13.70 -10.17
C ASP A 247 -16.16 14.40 -10.01
N GLU A 248 -15.71 15.09 -11.06
CA GLU A 248 -14.39 15.75 -11.07
C GLU A 248 -14.23 16.76 -9.93
N LYS A 249 -15.30 17.49 -9.56
CA LYS A 249 -15.29 18.44 -8.44
C LYS A 249 -14.94 17.78 -7.09
N ASP A 250 -15.35 16.52 -6.90
CA ASP A 250 -15.09 15.76 -5.67
C ASP A 250 -13.66 15.20 -5.64
N LEU A 251 -13.01 15.11 -6.81
CA LEU A 251 -11.66 14.63 -7.02
C LEU A 251 -10.63 15.77 -7.16
N ARG A 252 -10.96 17.00 -6.71
CA ARG A 252 -10.01 18.11 -6.70
C ARG A 252 -8.76 17.74 -5.90
N MET A 253 -7.64 18.28 -6.36
CA MET A 253 -6.35 18.01 -5.73
C MET A 253 -6.02 19.06 -4.66
N ASP A 254 -5.23 18.68 -3.68
CA ASP A 254 -4.88 19.53 -2.53
C ASP A 254 -4.02 20.75 -2.90
N TYR A 255 -3.40 20.77 -4.09
CA TYR A 255 -2.72 21.99 -4.57
C TYR A 255 -3.70 23.07 -5.09
N GLU A 256 -4.93 22.65 -5.41
CA GLU A 256 -6.04 23.56 -5.77
C GLU A 256 -6.65 24.21 -4.51
N VAL A 257 -6.23 23.72 -3.34
CA VAL A 257 -6.69 24.19 -2.02
C VAL A 257 -5.46 24.35 -1.14
N SER A 258 -5.22 25.55 -0.60
CA SER A 258 -4.10 25.74 0.32
C SER A 258 -4.30 24.94 1.61
N TYR A 259 -3.21 24.63 2.32
CA TYR A 259 -3.30 23.95 3.62
C TYR A 259 -4.21 24.73 4.59
N HIS A 260 -4.14 26.05 4.56
CA HIS A 260 -4.99 26.91 5.36
C HIS A 260 -6.48 26.78 4.98
N GLU A 261 -6.80 26.77 3.69
CA GLU A 261 -8.18 26.55 3.20
C GLU A 261 -8.68 25.17 3.58
N ALA A 262 -7.85 24.13 3.44
CA ALA A 262 -8.22 22.77 3.83
C ALA A 262 -8.59 22.67 5.32
N GLN A 263 -7.91 23.42 6.19
CA GLN A 263 -8.23 23.45 7.63
C GLN A 263 -9.43 24.35 7.95
N VAL A 264 -9.50 25.54 7.36
CA VAL A 264 -10.50 26.57 7.71
C VAL A 264 -11.85 26.25 7.03
N GLU A 265 -11.86 25.90 5.75
CA GLU A 265 -13.07 25.62 4.99
C GLU A 265 -13.61 24.20 5.18
N LYS A 266 -12.92 23.38 5.99
CA LYS A 266 -13.26 21.97 6.23
C LYS A 266 -13.40 21.18 4.92
N TRP A 267 -12.64 21.58 3.87
CA TRP A 267 -12.65 20.83 2.62
C TRP A 267 -12.11 19.43 2.86
N THR A 268 -12.84 18.45 2.37
CA THR A 268 -12.51 17.04 2.58
C THR A 268 -12.65 16.29 1.27
N ARG A 269 -11.53 16.07 0.56
CA ARG A 269 -11.53 15.09 -0.51
C ARG A 269 -11.86 13.73 0.08
N PRO A 270 -12.94 13.04 -0.40
CA PRO A 270 -13.45 11.84 0.25
C PRO A 270 -12.57 10.60 0.04
N VAL A 271 -11.52 10.68 -0.79
CA VAL A 271 -10.72 9.54 -1.26
C VAL A 271 -9.23 9.87 -1.31
N GLY A 272 -8.39 8.84 -1.24
CA GLY A 272 -6.95 8.91 -1.44
C GLY A 272 -6.46 7.78 -2.36
N ILE A 273 -5.29 7.94 -2.98
CA ILE A 273 -4.76 6.97 -3.96
C ILE A 273 -4.61 5.56 -3.35
N ILE A 274 -4.25 5.44 -2.06
CA ILE A 274 -4.19 4.14 -1.37
C ILE A 274 -5.56 3.44 -1.41
N GLY A 275 -6.66 4.19 -1.30
CA GLY A 275 -8.02 3.65 -1.47
C GLY A 275 -8.28 3.09 -2.86
N ALA A 276 -7.77 3.74 -3.91
CA ALA A 276 -7.86 3.24 -5.29
C ALA A 276 -7.08 1.94 -5.48
N TRP A 277 -5.86 1.88 -4.96
CA TRP A 277 -5.04 0.66 -5.03
C TRP A 277 -5.67 -0.50 -4.25
N ALA A 278 -6.20 -0.23 -3.05
CA ALA A 278 -6.91 -1.23 -2.25
C ALA A 278 -8.16 -1.76 -2.96
N TRP A 279 -8.92 -0.86 -3.60
CA TRP A 279 -10.04 -1.23 -4.45
C TRP A 279 -9.60 -2.12 -5.61
N GLY A 280 -8.49 -1.81 -6.27
CA GLY A 280 -7.91 -2.65 -7.34
C GLY A 280 -7.60 -4.07 -6.86
N MET A 281 -7.01 -4.23 -5.67
CA MET A 281 -6.76 -5.56 -5.07
C MET A 281 -8.05 -6.34 -4.86
N SER A 282 -9.12 -5.69 -4.39
CA SER A 282 -10.44 -6.34 -4.25
C SER A 282 -11.06 -6.70 -5.60
N ARG A 283 -10.84 -5.91 -6.64
CA ARG A 283 -11.32 -6.24 -8.01
C ARG A 283 -10.57 -7.41 -8.63
N ILE A 284 -9.27 -7.56 -8.31
CA ILE A 284 -8.52 -8.78 -8.68
C ILE A 284 -9.18 -9.99 -8.02
N LEU A 285 -9.53 -9.91 -6.74
CA LEU A 285 -10.21 -11.02 -6.05
C LEU A 285 -11.56 -11.34 -6.68
N ASP A 286 -12.37 -10.34 -7.06
CA ASP A 286 -13.65 -10.57 -7.78
C ASP A 286 -13.44 -11.31 -9.10
N ALA A 287 -12.39 -10.99 -9.84
CA ALA A 287 -12.05 -11.68 -11.08
C ALA A 287 -11.62 -13.13 -10.81
N LEU A 288 -10.84 -13.35 -9.76
CA LEU A 288 -10.36 -14.68 -9.38
C LEU A 288 -11.45 -15.58 -8.80
N GLU A 289 -12.52 -15.05 -8.23
CA GLU A 289 -13.70 -15.84 -7.84
C GLU A 289 -14.39 -16.52 -9.04
N LYS A 290 -14.13 -16.01 -10.27
CA LYS A 290 -14.61 -16.59 -11.53
C LYS A 290 -13.57 -17.47 -12.23
N GLU A 291 -12.33 -17.53 -11.72
CA GLU A 291 -11.23 -18.28 -12.32
C GLU A 291 -11.12 -19.68 -11.68
N PRO A 292 -11.44 -20.76 -12.43
CA PRO A 292 -11.50 -22.10 -11.86
C PRO A 292 -10.13 -22.68 -11.47
N LEU A 293 -9.04 -22.09 -11.94
CA LEU A 293 -7.69 -22.59 -11.67
C LEU A 293 -7.15 -22.20 -10.29
N VAL A 294 -7.83 -21.33 -9.53
CA VAL A 294 -7.40 -20.89 -8.20
C VAL A 294 -8.52 -21.01 -7.17
N ASP A 295 -8.16 -21.20 -5.91
CA ASP A 295 -9.09 -21.11 -4.79
C ASP A 295 -9.11 -19.71 -4.19
N ALA A 296 -9.95 -18.85 -4.74
CA ALA A 296 -10.11 -17.46 -4.28
C ALA A 296 -10.63 -17.35 -2.83
N LYS A 297 -11.17 -18.41 -2.22
CA LYS A 297 -11.56 -18.44 -0.81
C LYS A 297 -10.34 -18.49 0.12
N ARG A 298 -9.20 -18.92 -0.39
CA ARG A 298 -7.90 -18.93 0.28
C ARG A 298 -6.98 -17.84 -0.30
N ALA A 299 -7.45 -16.60 -0.28
CA ALA A 299 -6.70 -15.44 -0.78
C ALA A 299 -5.92 -14.75 0.34
N ALA A 300 -4.63 -14.50 0.09
CA ALA A 300 -3.78 -13.60 0.85
C ALA A 300 -3.60 -12.29 0.09
N VAL A 301 -3.74 -11.14 0.76
CA VAL A 301 -3.35 -9.83 0.22
C VAL A 301 -2.00 -9.41 0.79
N ILE A 302 -1.10 -8.94 -0.08
CA ILE A 302 0.26 -8.59 0.30
C ILE A 302 0.70 -7.28 -0.35
N GLY A 303 1.52 -6.52 0.38
CA GLY A 303 2.16 -5.34 -0.17
C GLY A 303 3.42 -4.93 0.60
N HIS A 304 4.28 -4.18 -0.08
CA HIS A 304 5.49 -3.59 0.45
C HIS A 304 5.41 -2.07 0.46
N SER A 305 5.93 -1.43 1.54
CA SER A 305 6.00 0.03 1.63
C SER A 305 4.60 0.65 1.50
N ARG A 306 4.37 1.60 0.59
CA ARG A 306 3.05 2.17 0.29
C ARG A 306 2.01 1.11 -0.09
N LEU A 307 2.42 0.06 -0.76
CA LEU A 307 1.53 -1.06 -1.07
C LEU A 307 1.28 -1.97 0.15
N GLY A 308 2.14 -1.95 1.18
CA GLY A 308 1.88 -2.53 2.49
C GLY A 308 0.75 -1.80 3.24
N LYS A 309 0.77 -0.45 3.21
CA LYS A 309 -0.36 0.37 3.67
C LYS A 309 -1.65 0.00 2.91
N THR A 310 -1.53 -0.19 1.59
CA THR A 310 -2.63 -0.58 0.71
C THR A 310 -3.20 -1.96 1.05
N ALA A 311 -2.33 -2.96 1.29
CA ALA A 311 -2.75 -4.32 1.66
C ALA A 311 -3.51 -4.34 2.99
N LEU A 312 -3.06 -3.55 3.98
CA LEU A 312 -3.78 -3.37 5.24
C LEU A 312 -5.16 -2.76 5.00
N PHE A 313 -5.27 -1.73 4.17
CA PHE A 313 -6.55 -1.08 3.90
C PHE A 313 -7.50 -1.99 3.10
N ALA A 314 -6.99 -2.71 2.10
CA ALA A 314 -7.76 -3.74 1.40
C ALA A 314 -8.28 -4.81 2.37
N GLY A 315 -7.42 -5.33 3.25
CA GLY A 315 -7.79 -6.32 4.25
C GLY A 315 -8.80 -5.81 5.28
N ALA A 316 -8.70 -4.54 5.71
CA ALA A 316 -9.65 -3.93 6.63
C ALA A 316 -11.05 -3.78 6.02
N CYS A 317 -11.11 -3.39 4.73
CA CYS A 317 -12.36 -3.14 4.00
C CYS A 317 -12.97 -4.42 3.40
N ASP A 318 -12.16 -5.39 2.98
CA ASP A 318 -12.61 -6.60 2.31
C ASP A 318 -12.26 -7.87 3.12
N GLN A 319 -13.24 -8.40 3.82
CA GLN A 319 -13.07 -9.55 4.71
C GLN A 319 -12.88 -10.89 3.98
N ARG A 320 -12.96 -10.93 2.66
CA ARG A 320 -12.67 -12.14 1.88
C ARG A 320 -11.19 -12.50 1.89
N PHE A 321 -10.28 -11.53 2.06
CA PHE A 321 -8.87 -11.80 2.29
C PHE A 321 -8.67 -12.51 3.63
N LYS A 322 -8.17 -13.73 3.62
CA LYS A 322 -7.98 -14.57 4.82
C LYS A 322 -6.64 -14.36 5.50
N LEU A 323 -5.67 -13.84 4.77
CA LEU A 323 -4.35 -13.43 5.27
C LEU A 323 -4.03 -12.05 4.71
N VAL A 324 -3.60 -11.15 5.58
CA VAL A 324 -3.11 -9.81 5.22
C VAL A 324 -1.64 -9.72 5.58
N ILE A 325 -0.80 -9.35 4.62
CA ILE A 325 0.65 -9.21 4.82
C ILE A 325 1.06 -7.77 4.51
N SER A 326 1.62 -7.11 5.50
CA SER A 326 2.15 -5.76 5.41
C SER A 326 3.64 -5.75 5.65
N ASN A 327 4.43 -5.47 4.63
CA ASN A 327 5.88 -5.44 4.71
C ASN A 327 6.40 -3.99 4.72
N ASN A 328 7.15 -3.62 5.76
CA ASN A 328 7.82 -2.32 5.89
C ASN A 328 6.91 -1.14 5.55
N SER A 329 5.70 -1.14 6.09
CA SER A 329 4.68 -0.18 5.68
C SER A 329 4.78 1.18 6.38
N GLY A 330 5.48 1.26 7.50
CA GLY A 330 5.77 2.52 8.19
C GLY A 330 4.54 3.30 8.65
N ASN A 331 4.68 4.62 8.69
CA ASN A 331 3.61 5.51 9.13
C ASN A 331 2.36 5.40 8.24
N ALA A 332 1.19 5.55 8.84
CA ALA A 332 -0.11 5.26 8.22
C ALA A 332 -0.26 3.81 7.69
N GLY A 333 0.75 2.98 7.82
CA GLY A 333 0.71 1.54 7.65
C GLY A 333 0.61 0.84 9.00
N ALA A 334 1.61 0.04 9.34
CA ALA A 334 1.62 -0.71 10.61
C ALA A 334 2.25 0.06 11.77
N LYS A 335 3.04 1.11 11.53
CA LYS A 335 3.74 1.87 12.57
C LYS A 335 2.78 2.76 13.37
N LEU A 336 2.89 2.78 14.70
CA LEU A 336 2.15 3.72 15.56
C LEU A 336 2.37 5.17 15.12
N THR A 337 1.28 5.88 14.82
CA THR A 337 1.33 7.27 14.32
C THR A 337 1.81 8.25 15.39
N ARG A 338 1.41 8.05 16.66
CA ARG A 338 1.82 8.90 17.79
C ARG A 338 3.30 8.77 18.14
N ARG A 339 3.97 7.74 17.65
CA ARG A 339 5.41 7.55 17.88
C ARG A 339 6.21 8.40 16.87
N ASN A 340 6.78 9.51 17.33
CA ASN A 340 7.47 10.50 16.49
C ASN A 340 8.91 10.13 16.14
N ILE A 341 9.11 8.99 15.48
CA ILE A 341 10.42 8.51 14.97
C ILE A 341 10.28 8.01 13.54
N GLY A 342 11.34 8.11 12.74
CA GLY A 342 11.33 7.70 11.34
C GLY A 342 10.38 8.56 10.49
N GLU A 343 9.57 7.90 9.65
CA GLU A 343 8.48 8.56 8.93
C GLU A 343 7.37 8.95 9.91
N THR A 344 7.21 10.24 10.15
CA THR A 344 6.12 10.77 10.98
C THR A 344 4.91 11.15 10.11
N LEU A 345 3.75 11.40 10.73
CA LEU A 345 2.56 11.79 9.97
C LEU A 345 2.76 13.07 9.14
N PRO A 346 3.38 14.15 9.66
CA PRO A 346 3.71 15.32 8.84
C PRO A 346 4.59 14.97 7.63
N ILE A 347 5.63 14.15 7.81
CA ILE A 347 6.50 13.74 6.70
C ILE A 347 5.72 12.98 5.65
N SER A 348 4.97 11.95 6.06
CA SER A 348 4.20 11.13 5.15
C SER A 348 3.15 11.95 4.38
N TYR A 349 2.44 12.84 5.06
CA TYR A 349 1.44 13.71 4.45
C TYR A 349 2.06 14.72 3.47
N TRP A 350 3.07 15.47 3.88
CA TRP A 350 3.63 16.53 3.03
C TRP A 350 4.32 16.01 1.77
N PHE A 351 4.90 14.81 1.83
CA PHE A 351 5.50 14.18 0.64
C PHE A 351 4.48 13.46 -0.25
N HIS A 352 3.40 12.92 0.35
CA HIS A 352 2.50 12.00 -0.33
C HIS A 352 1.02 12.25 0.02
N ARG A 353 0.63 13.52 0.20
CA ARG A 353 -0.75 13.86 0.60
C ARG A 353 -1.83 13.33 -0.34
N MET A 354 -1.49 13.04 -1.61
CA MET A 354 -2.39 12.39 -2.56
C MET A 354 -2.76 10.95 -2.18
N TRP A 355 -1.94 10.30 -1.34
CA TRP A 355 -2.25 8.95 -0.85
C TRP A 355 -3.43 8.92 0.10
N TYR A 356 -3.71 10.02 0.77
CA TYR A 356 -4.67 10.17 1.86
C TYR A 356 -5.91 10.94 1.43
N CYS A 357 -6.98 10.84 2.21
CA CYS A 357 -8.13 11.74 2.06
C CYS A 357 -7.82 13.16 2.56
N GLY A 358 -8.63 14.13 2.16
CA GLY A 358 -8.38 15.53 2.51
C GLY A 358 -8.48 15.81 4.02
N LYS A 359 -9.31 15.07 4.75
CA LYS A 359 -9.50 15.26 6.20
C LYS A 359 -8.25 14.96 7.04
N LEU A 360 -7.29 14.16 6.51
CA LEU A 360 -6.03 13.92 7.21
C LEU A 360 -5.27 15.20 7.51
N ALA A 361 -5.41 16.24 6.67
CA ALA A 361 -4.80 17.56 6.92
C ALA A 361 -5.07 18.11 8.33
N TRP A 362 -6.20 17.76 8.93
CA TRP A 362 -6.60 18.27 10.25
C TRP A 362 -5.77 17.69 11.41
N TYR A 363 -5.10 16.56 11.18
CA TYR A 363 -4.37 15.81 12.20
C TYR A 363 -2.85 15.87 12.02
N VAL A 364 -2.37 16.47 10.92
CA VAL A 364 -0.95 16.44 10.55
C VAL A 364 -0.05 17.04 11.62
N ASP A 365 -0.43 18.19 12.17
CA ASP A 365 0.35 18.89 13.20
C ASP A 365 0.04 18.42 14.63
N SER A 366 -1.01 17.62 14.81
CA SER A 366 -1.49 17.13 16.11
C SER A 366 -1.97 15.67 16.01
N PRO A 367 -1.06 14.73 15.67
CA PRO A 367 -1.43 13.32 15.45
C PRO A 367 -2.01 12.64 16.70
N GLU A 368 -1.77 13.19 17.89
CA GLU A 368 -2.37 12.74 19.15
C GLU A 368 -3.89 12.96 19.21
N THR A 369 -4.44 13.85 18.37
CA THR A 369 -5.88 14.12 18.29
C THR A 369 -6.64 13.14 17.39
N LEU A 370 -5.94 12.27 16.64
CA LEU A 370 -6.58 11.20 15.89
C LEU A 370 -7.44 10.32 16.81
N PRO A 371 -8.66 9.95 16.40
CA PRO A 371 -9.57 9.15 17.23
C PRO A 371 -9.16 7.67 17.36
N PHE A 372 -8.10 7.25 16.67
CA PHE A 372 -7.51 5.90 16.71
C PHE A 372 -5.99 5.99 16.56
N ASP A 373 -5.29 4.86 16.69
CA ASP A 373 -3.91 4.68 16.24
C ASP A 373 -3.78 3.32 15.54
N GLN A 374 -2.61 3.03 14.96
CA GLN A 374 -2.43 1.92 14.02
C GLN A 374 -2.72 0.55 14.65
N HIS A 375 -2.53 0.35 15.96
CA HIS A 375 -2.93 -0.90 16.62
C HIS A 375 -4.43 -1.18 16.48
N MET A 376 -5.28 -0.13 16.54
CA MET A 376 -6.72 -0.27 16.33
C MET A 376 -7.06 -0.54 14.86
N TYR A 377 -6.30 0.08 13.95
CA TYR A 377 -6.41 -0.17 12.53
C TYR A 377 -6.02 -1.62 12.17
N LEU A 378 -4.89 -2.12 12.69
CA LEU A 378 -4.48 -3.51 12.49
C LEU A 378 -5.52 -4.50 13.04
N ALA A 379 -6.14 -4.18 14.16
CA ALA A 379 -7.19 -5.00 14.77
C ALA A 379 -8.42 -5.22 13.89
N LEU A 380 -8.67 -4.36 12.88
CA LEU A 380 -9.76 -4.56 11.89
C LEU A 380 -9.61 -5.85 11.08
N ILE A 381 -8.41 -6.44 11.05
CA ILE A 381 -8.15 -7.70 10.37
C ILE A 381 -8.64 -8.90 11.19
N ALA A 382 -8.68 -8.79 12.51
CA ALA A 382 -9.14 -9.88 13.38
C ALA A 382 -10.56 -10.34 13.02
N PRO A 383 -10.88 -11.64 13.18
CA PRO A 383 -10.03 -12.75 13.63
C PRO A 383 -9.22 -13.43 12.53
N ARG A 384 -9.15 -12.83 11.32
CA ARG A 384 -8.37 -13.31 10.17
C ARG A 384 -6.87 -13.18 10.46
N ALA A 385 -6.05 -13.76 9.60
CA ALA A 385 -4.62 -13.73 9.79
C ALA A 385 -4.00 -12.38 9.35
N LEU A 386 -3.10 -11.85 10.18
CA LEU A 386 -2.26 -10.69 9.90
C LEU A 386 -0.79 -11.05 10.12
N CYS A 387 0.06 -10.69 9.16
CA CYS A 387 1.51 -10.72 9.29
C CYS A 387 2.05 -9.32 9.02
N VAL A 388 2.63 -8.69 10.05
CA VAL A 388 3.40 -7.45 9.92
C VAL A 388 4.86 -7.82 9.82
N ALA A 389 5.56 -7.36 8.80
CA ALA A 389 6.95 -7.67 8.54
C ALA A 389 7.79 -6.41 8.46
N SER A 390 8.89 -6.39 9.21
CA SER A 390 9.81 -5.27 9.38
C SER A 390 11.25 -5.68 9.10
N ALA A 391 12.14 -4.70 8.98
CA ALA A 391 13.57 -4.91 8.79
C ALA A 391 14.39 -4.09 9.80
N THR A 392 15.47 -4.69 10.33
CA THR A 392 16.27 -4.09 11.41
C THR A 392 16.88 -2.74 11.08
N GLU A 393 17.22 -2.51 9.82
CA GLU A 393 17.86 -1.27 9.35
C GLU A 393 16.88 -0.29 8.71
N ASP A 394 15.59 -0.63 8.63
CA ASP A 394 14.56 0.26 8.08
C ASP A 394 14.03 1.23 9.15
N LEU A 395 14.93 2.07 9.65
CA LEU A 395 14.60 3.04 10.70
C LEU A 395 13.58 4.09 10.25
N HIS A 396 13.38 4.25 8.94
CA HIS A 396 12.35 5.12 8.40
C HIS A 396 10.95 4.57 8.66
N ALA A 397 10.77 3.26 8.50
CA ALA A 397 9.51 2.57 8.81
C ALA A 397 9.27 2.37 10.31
N ASP A 398 10.30 2.54 11.17
CA ASP A 398 10.25 2.30 12.61
C ASP A 398 9.78 0.88 12.96
N PRO A 399 10.65 -0.13 12.83
CA PRO A 399 10.28 -1.53 13.08
C PRO A 399 9.75 -1.76 14.50
N GLU A 400 10.22 -1.00 15.48
CA GLU A 400 9.69 -1.08 16.85
C GLU A 400 8.28 -0.51 16.95
N GLY A 401 7.98 0.56 16.23
CA GLY A 401 6.62 1.11 16.14
C GLY A 401 5.66 0.17 15.43
N GLU A 402 6.10 -0.58 14.40
CA GLU A 402 5.32 -1.63 13.75
C GLU A 402 5.09 -2.83 14.68
N PHE A 403 6.10 -3.22 15.48
CA PHE A 403 5.96 -4.25 16.51
C PHE A 403 4.94 -3.83 17.58
N LEU A 404 5.12 -2.64 18.18
CA LEU A 404 4.25 -2.14 19.24
C LEU A 404 2.79 -2.02 18.80
N SER A 405 2.57 -1.62 17.56
CA SER A 405 1.23 -1.60 16.97
C SER A 405 0.62 -3.00 16.89
N THR A 406 1.40 -3.97 16.39
CA THR A 406 0.96 -5.36 16.27
C THR A 406 0.71 -5.99 17.66
N PHE A 407 1.58 -5.73 18.63
CA PHE A 407 1.43 -6.17 20.00
C PHE A 407 0.17 -5.62 20.65
N ASN A 408 -0.08 -4.31 20.55
CA ASN A 408 -1.28 -3.71 21.14
C ASN A 408 -2.57 -4.16 20.41
N ALA A 409 -2.51 -4.51 19.13
CA ALA A 409 -3.64 -5.06 18.39
C ALA A 409 -4.05 -6.46 18.85
N GLU A 410 -3.13 -7.25 19.44
CA GLU A 410 -3.38 -8.63 19.87
C GLU A 410 -4.55 -8.77 20.86
N TYR A 411 -4.91 -7.65 21.55
CA TYR A 411 -6.06 -7.61 22.43
C TYR A 411 -7.33 -8.15 21.77
N ILE A 412 -7.55 -7.76 20.50
CA ILE A 412 -8.74 -8.21 19.77
C ILE A 412 -8.64 -9.69 19.39
N TRP A 413 -7.47 -10.19 18.94
CA TRP A 413 -7.31 -11.64 18.70
C TRP A 413 -7.54 -12.46 19.96
N LYS A 414 -7.12 -11.94 21.13
CA LYS A 414 -7.37 -12.57 22.43
C LYS A 414 -8.86 -12.60 22.78
N LEU A 415 -9.66 -11.60 22.39
CA LEU A 415 -11.13 -11.67 22.56
C LEU A 415 -11.76 -12.85 21.80
N TYR A 416 -11.19 -13.22 20.64
CA TYR A 416 -11.59 -14.43 19.88
C TYR A 416 -10.98 -15.72 20.42
N GLY A 417 -10.32 -15.70 21.56
CA GLY A 417 -9.65 -16.89 22.13
C GLY A 417 -8.38 -17.30 21.42
N GLN A 418 -7.83 -16.45 20.56
CA GLN A 418 -6.59 -16.73 19.82
C GLN A 418 -5.36 -16.22 20.60
N LYS A 419 -4.21 -16.83 20.32
CA LYS A 419 -2.95 -16.40 20.95
C LYS A 419 -2.44 -15.12 20.29
N GLY A 420 -1.76 -14.28 21.09
CA GLY A 420 -1.02 -13.13 20.61
C GLY A 420 0.37 -13.49 20.07
N LEU A 421 1.26 -12.49 20.05
CA LEU A 421 2.63 -12.64 19.53
C LEU A 421 3.51 -13.55 20.37
N GLY A 422 3.22 -13.71 21.66
CA GLY A 422 4.04 -14.49 22.59
C GLY A 422 5.29 -13.76 23.10
N ALA A 423 5.38 -12.44 22.87
CA ALA A 423 6.42 -11.55 23.36
C ALA A 423 5.84 -10.16 23.58
N ASP A 424 6.30 -9.45 24.60
CA ASP A 424 5.91 -8.08 24.95
C ASP A 424 6.93 -7.03 24.50
N THR A 425 8.08 -7.48 24.03
CA THR A 425 9.17 -6.65 23.52
C THR A 425 9.57 -7.08 22.11
N MET A 426 9.96 -6.10 21.29
CA MET A 426 10.47 -6.40 19.95
C MET A 426 11.72 -7.30 20.04
N PRO A 427 11.82 -8.34 19.20
CA PRO A 427 13.00 -9.19 19.19
C PRO A 427 14.27 -8.40 18.80
N THR A 428 15.37 -8.70 19.45
CA THR A 428 16.69 -8.10 19.14
C THR A 428 17.41 -8.81 17.99
N THR A 429 16.93 -9.99 17.63
CA THR A 429 17.47 -10.81 16.53
C THR A 429 16.37 -11.15 15.54
N PRO A 430 16.69 -11.35 14.25
CA PRO A 430 15.73 -11.71 13.23
C PRO A 430 14.95 -12.98 13.59
N GLN A 431 13.63 -12.87 13.66
CA GLN A 431 12.71 -13.98 13.92
C GLN A 431 11.26 -13.63 13.62
N THR A 432 10.42 -14.65 13.54
CA THR A 432 8.96 -14.50 13.45
C THR A 432 8.33 -14.82 14.80
N LEU A 433 7.55 -13.88 15.32
CA LEU A 433 6.71 -14.05 16.51
C LEU A 433 5.29 -14.41 16.10
N GLY A 434 4.53 -15.03 17.03
CA GLY A 434 3.15 -15.45 16.81
C GLY A 434 3.03 -16.85 16.21
N CYS A 435 1.85 -17.46 16.32
CA CYS A 435 1.71 -18.87 15.95
C CYS A 435 0.39 -19.24 15.27
N GLU A 436 -0.67 -18.47 15.41
CA GLU A 436 -2.02 -18.87 14.92
C GLU A 436 -2.52 -17.94 13.81
N LYS A 437 -2.85 -16.70 14.16
CA LYS A 437 -3.44 -15.72 13.23
C LYS A 437 -2.77 -14.35 13.28
N LEU A 438 -2.01 -14.05 14.31
CA LEU A 438 -1.28 -12.80 14.44
C LEU A 438 0.22 -13.09 14.42
N PHE A 439 0.94 -12.43 13.51
CA PHE A 439 2.37 -12.63 13.30
C PHE A 439 3.09 -11.28 13.18
N TYR A 440 4.27 -11.21 13.76
CA TYR A 440 5.26 -10.16 13.51
C TYR A 440 6.56 -10.79 13.07
N ASN A 441 7.10 -10.36 11.94
CA ASN A 441 8.37 -10.84 11.41
C ASN A 441 9.40 -9.73 11.43
N LEU A 442 10.55 -9.96 12.06
CA LEU A 442 11.70 -9.08 11.94
C LEU A 442 12.79 -9.81 11.16
N ARG A 443 13.24 -9.23 10.05
CA ARG A 443 14.42 -9.69 9.32
C ARG A 443 15.57 -8.71 9.42
N GLU A 444 16.77 -9.16 9.14
CA GLU A 444 17.94 -8.31 8.98
C GLU A 444 17.90 -7.52 7.67
N GLY A 445 18.41 -6.27 7.68
CA GLY A 445 18.66 -5.44 6.51
C GLY A 445 17.71 -4.26 6.35
N LYS A 446 17.70 -3.71 5.14
CA LYS A 446 17.09 -2.41 4.79
C LYS A 446 15.66 -2.55 4.25
N HIS A 447 15.09 -1.42 3.87
CA HIS A 447 13.78 -1.31 3.23
C HIS A 447 13.72 -2.09 1.91
N ALA A 448 13.17 -3.30 1.92
CA ALA A 448 13.05 -4.19 0.75
C ALA A 448 12.05 -5.32 1.01
N VAL A 449 11.73 -6.07 -0.04
CA VAL A 449 11.18 -7.43 0.06
C VAL A 449 12.26 -8.39 -0.42
N THR A 450 12.55 -9.41 0.35
CA THR A 450 13.63 -10.37 0.10
C THR A 450 13.09 -11.81 0.09
N ALA A 451 13.93 -12.75 -0.31
CA ALA A 451 13.59 -14.17 -0.22
C ALA A 451 13.31 -14.63 1.23
N LYS A 452 13.97 -13.99 2.24
CA LYS A 452 13.69 -14.28 3.67
C LYS A 452 12.30 -13.83 4.10
N ASP A 453 11.82 -12.68 3.58
CA ASP A 453 10.46 -12.23 3.81
C ASP A 453 9.46 -13.24 3.21
N TRP A 454 9.67 -13.66 1.97
CA TRP A 454 8.82 -14.63 1.32
C TRP A 454 8.81 -15.99 2.00
N GLU A 455 9.95 -16.45 2.53
CA GLU A 455 10.00 -17.67 3.34
C GLU A 455 9.07 -17.57 4.56
N CYS A 456 9.09 -16.44 5.27
CA CYS A 456 8.16 -16.17 6.36
C CYS A 456 6.70 -16.19 5.86
N TYR A 457 6.40 -15.51 4.75
CA TYR A 457 5.04 -15.42 4.23
C TYR A 457 4.48 -16.77 3.82
N TYR A 458 5.29 -17.63 3.21
CA TYR A 458 4.87 -19.00 2.90
C TYR A 458 4.62 -19.79 4.18
N ASN A 459 5.51 -19.74 5.16
CA ASN A 459 5.34 -20.44 6.42
C ASN A 459 4.09 -19.98 7.19
N VAL A 460 3.74 -18.71 7.13
CA VAL A 460 2.50 -18.16 7.68
C VAL A 460 1.29 -18.66 6.86
N ALA A 461 1.36 -18.57 5.53
CA ALA A 461 0.30 -18.98 4.64
C ALA A 461 0.02 -20.49 4.73
N ASP A 462 1.08 -21.33 4.86
CA ASP A 462 0.94 -22.79 5.06
C ASP A 462 0.11 -23.10 6.31
N LYS A 463 0.34 -22.38 7.42
CA LYS A 463 -0.46 -22.51 8.63
C LYS A 463 -1.90 -22.03 8.44
N VAL A 464 -2.08 -20.85 7.82
CA VAL A 464 -3.40 -20.21 7.64
C VAL A 464 -4.28 -21.00 6.68
N PHE A 465 -3.72 -21.55 5.61
CA PHE A 465 -4.44 -22.27 4.55
C PHE A 465 -4.37 -23.79 4.67
N ASN A 466 -3.75 -24.30 5.74
CA ASN A 466 -3.56 -25.73 5.99
C ASN A 466 -2.88 -26.45 4.81
N MET A 467 -1.84 -25.84 4.28
CA MET A 467 -0.98 -26.45 3.26
C MET A 467 -0.10 -27.52 3.93
N LYS A 468 0.01 -28.68 3.29
CA LYS A 468 0.81 -29.83 3.79
C LYS A 468 2.18 -29.86 3.12
#